data_009e4eda2e3316ffb6577d1e2943b069
#
_entry.id   009e4eda2e3316ffb6577d1e2943b069
#
_cell.length_a   1.000
_cell.length_b   1.000
_cell.length_c   1.000
_cell.angle_alpha   90.00
_cell.angle_beta   90.00
_cell.angle_gamma   90.00
#
_symmetry.space_group_name_H-M   'P 1'
#
loop_
_entity.id
_entity.type
_entity.pdbx_description
1 polymer ?
#
loop_
_entity_poly.entity_id
_entity_poly.type
_entity_poly.pdbx_seq_one_letter_code
_entity_poly.pdbx_strand_id
1 'polypeptide(L)'
;MSTSRDALAPLAALPGVEAAVASMRETVDRVYGHRVMRRRSTEVTAEAVLRGARASAALSGADWALEEVRRRTDFGSDEQARTVGAALRVTAEAGQLLPVWRHSPLRVLARLHLVAASGAASEDAVGRPRQAGEPVDEPGIDLPLPDAAEVSARLEGLADVVVADSSAPALVTASVVHGELLALRPFGSYNALIARAAERIVLVGSGLDPKSICPAEVGHAEQGAREYRRALDGYAAGTAEGMAAWIGHCGRAVELGARESTAVCEALQRGAA
;
A
#
# COMPACT_ATOMS: atom_id res chain seq x y z
N MET A 1 20.65 -28.93 -3.95
CA MET A 1 19.68 -27.81 -4.13
C MET A 1 18.92 -27.69 -2.82
N SER A 2 19.25 -26.71 -2.00
CA SER A 2 18.50 -26.44 -0.76
C SER A 2 17.15 -25.89 -1.16
N THR A 3 16.08 -26.62 -0.91
CA THR A 3 14.71 -26.09 -1.01
C THR A 3 14.57 -25.02 0.08
N SER A 4 14.80 -23.75 -0.28
CA SER A 4 14.45 -22.65 0.61
C SER A 4 12.99 -22.82 0.98
N ARG A 5 12.72 -22.95 2.28
CA ARG A 5 11.36 -23.10 2.79
C ARG A 5 10.62 -21.79 2.46
N ASP A 6 9.49 -21.89 1.76
CA ASP A 6 8.64 -20.73 1.46
C ASP A 6 8.25 -20.04 2.78
N ALA A 7 8.80 -18.86 3.02
CA ALA A 7 8.65 -18.14 4.27
C ALA A 7 7.21 -17.65 4.50
N LEU A 8 6.42 -17.50 3.45
CA LEU A 8 5.04 -17.00 3.53
C LEU A 8 3.99 -18.12 3.61
N ALA A 9 4.33 -19.34 3.23
CA ALA A 9 3.39 -20.48 3.25
C ALA A 9 2.73 -20.71 4.64
N PRO A 10 3.45 -20.60 5.79
CA PRO A 10 2.83 -20.73 7.10
C PRO A 10 1.79 -19.66 7.39
N LEU A 11 1.96 -18.44 6.87
CA LEU A 11 1.01 -17.35 7.08
C LEU A 11 -0.29 -17.58 6.29
N ALA A 12 -0.20 -18.18 5.12
CA ALA A 12 -1.37 -18.55 4.33
C ALA A 12 -2.27 -19.60 5.02
N ALA A 13 -1.67 -20.42 5.90
CA ALA A 13 -2.38 -21.46 6.66
C ALA A 13 -2.98 -20.97 7.98
N LEU A 14 -2.81 -19.69 8.34
CA LEU A 14 -3.39 -19.14 9.56
C LEU A 14 -4.92 -19.12 9.52
N PRO A 15 -5.59 -19.30 10.68
CA PRO A 15 -7.05 -19.31 10.76
C PRO A 15 -7.68 -18.06 10.14
N GLY A 16 -8.65 -18.23 9.24
CA GLY A 16 -9.39 -17.16 8.59
C GLY A 16 -8.70 -16.56 7.36
N VAL A 17 -7.41 -16.80 7.11
CA VAL A 17 -6.69 -16.23 5.95
C VAL A 17 -7.24 -16.77 4.63
N GLU A 18 -7.49 -18.08 4.53
CA GLU A 18 -8.07 -18.67 3.31
C GLU A 18 -9.42 -18.03 2.97
N ALA A 19 -10.29 -17.86 3.98
CA ALA A 19 -11.59 -17.22 3.80
C ALA A 19 -11.47 -15.76 3.37
N ALA A 20 -10.53 -15.01 3.95
CA ALA A 20 -10.25 -13.62 3.57
C ALA A 20 -9.76 -13.52 2.12
N VAL A 21 -8.86 -14.41 1.69
CA VAL A 21 -8.37 -14.49 0.31
C VAL A 21 -9.51 -14.80 -0.67
N ALA A 22 -10.37 -15.77 -0.34
CA ALA A 22 -11.49 -16.14 -1.20
C ALA A 22 -12.50 -15.00 -1.36
N SER A 23 -12.92 -14.37 -0.27
CA SER A 23 -13.88 -13.25 -0.25
C SER A 23 -13.35 -12.03 -1.01
N MET A 24 -12.10 -11.68 -0.76
CA MET A 24 -11.43 -10.59 -1.48
C MET A 24 -11.40 -10.88 -3.00
N ARG A 25 -10.94 -12.07 -3.41
CA ARG A 25 -10.86 -12.46 -4.83
C ARG A 25 -12.22 -12.39 -5.52
N GLU A 26 -13.27 -12.94 -4.90
CA GLU A 26 -14.63 -12.86 -5.43
C GLU A 26 -15.05 -11.41 -5.67
N THR A 27 -14.73 -10.50 -4.75
CA THR A 27 -15.11 -9.09 -4.87
C THR A 27 -14.32 -8.39 -5.97
N VAL A 28 -13.03 -8.67 -6.12
CA VAL A 28 -12.19 -8.18 -7.22
C VAL A 28 -12.71 -8.70 -8.57
N ASP A 29 -12.96 -10.00 -8.69
CA ASP A 29 -13.46 -10.61 -9.95
C ASP A 29 -14.80 -10.00 -10.37
N ARG A 30 -15.67 -9.68 -9.42
CA ARG A 30 -16.96 -9.02 -9.69
C ARG A 30 -16.79 -7.66 -10.35
N VAL A 31 -15.83 -6.84 -9.89
CA VAL A 31 -15.54 -5.54 -10.51
C VAL A 31 -14.94 -5.72 -11.90
N TYR A 32 -14.03 -6.67 -12.09
CA TYR A 32 -13.45 -6.97 -13.40
C TYR A 32 -14.49 -7.49 -14.40
N GLY A 33 -15.50 -8.21 -13.91
CA GLY A 33 -16.65 -8.69 -14.71
C GLY A 33 -17.64 -7.59 -15.11
N HIS A 34 -17.56 -6.39 -14.53
CA HIS A 34 -18.50 -5.31 -14.81
C HIS A 34 -18.39 -4.82 -16.27
N ARG A 35 -19.53 -4.62 -16.93
CA ARG A 35 -19.59 -4.28 -18.37
C ARG A 35 -18.83 -3.01 -18.76
N VAL A 36 -18.74 -2.02 -17.85
CA VAL A 36 -18.01 -0.77 -18.05
C VAL A 36 -16.51 -1.03 -18.25
N MET A 37 -15.95 -2.05 -17.58
CA MET A 37 -14.54 -2.40 -17.71
C MET A 37 -14.11 -2.79 -19.13
N ARG A 38 -15.05 -3.22 -19.98
CA ARG A 38 -14.73 -3.59 -21.38
C ARG A 38 -14.37 -2.39 -22.26
N ARG A 39 -14.88 -1.19 -21.96
CA ARG A 39 -14.74 0.00 -22.81
C ARG A 39 -14.16 1.20 -22.09
N ARG A 40 -14.33 1.31 -20.77
CA ARG A 40 -13.95 2.47 -19.97
C ARG A 40 -13.00 2.11 -18.81
N SER A 41 -12.24 1.03 -18.94
CA SER A 41 -11.33 0.61 -17.86
C SER A 41 -10.29 1.66 -17.52
N THR A 42 -9.82 2.45 -18.48
CA THR A 42 -8.87 3.54 -18.25
C THR A 42 -9.44 4.63 -17.32
N GLU A 43 -10.72 4.96 -17.50
CA GLU A 43 -11.41 5.93 -16.64
C GLU A 43 -11.58 5.39 -15.22
N VAL A 44 -11.96 4.11 -15.09
CA VAL A 44 -12.06 3.44 -13.77
C VAL A 44 -10.69 3.40 -13.09
N THR A 45 -9.62 3.09 -13.82
CA THR A 45 -8.25 3.12 -13.29
C THR A 45 -7.85 4.52 -12.82
N ALA A 46 -8.12 5.56 -13.61
CA ALA A 46 -7.80 6.93 -13.25
C ALA A 46 -8.52 7.37 -11.95
N GLU A 47 -9.81 7.03 -11.83
CA GLU A 47 -10.59 7.29 -10.61
C GLU A 47 -10.04 6.49 -9.42
N ALA A 48 -9.72 5.22 -9.58
CA ALA A 48 -9.17 4.39 -8.51
C ALA A 48 -7.81 4.90 -8.02
N VAL A 49 -6.95 5.35 -8.92
CA VAL A 49 -5.64 5.95 -8.59
C VAL A 49 -5.83 7.24 -7.80
N LEU A 50 -6.70 8.14 -8.27
CA LEU A 50 -6.96 9.42 -7.59
C LEU A 50 -7.57 9.22 -6.20
N ARG A 51 -8.58 8.35 -6.07
CA ARG A 51 -9.25 8.04 -4.80
C ARG A 51 -8.31 7.34 -3.83
N GLY A 52 -7.48 6.41 -4.32
CA GLY A 52 -6.44 5.75 -3.53
C GLY A 52 -5.41 6.73 -2.99
N ALA A 53 -4.88 7.63 -3.83
CA ALA A 53 -3.94 8.66 -3.40
C ALA A 53 -4.55 9.60 -2.34
N ARG A 54 -5.80 10.06 -2.56
CA ARG A 54 -6.54 10.88 -1.60
C ARG A 54 -6.72 10.15 -0.26
N ALA A 55 -7.15 8.89 -0.29
CA ALA A 55 -7.36 8.09 0.91
C ALA A 55 -6.03 7.84 1.66
N SER A 56 -4.96 7.59 0.91
CA SER A 56 -3.61 7.45 1.48
C SER A 56 -3.15 8.73 2.18
N ALA A 57 -3.39 9.90 1.58
CA ALA A 57 -3.10 11.19 2.21
C ALA A 57 -3.94 11.41 3.48
N ALA A 58 -5.23 11.07 3.46
CA ALA A 58 -6.12 11.19 4.61
C ALA A 58 -5.66 10.34 5.81
N LEU A 59 -5.21 9.10 5.55
CA LEU A 59 -4.60 8.23 6.56
C LEU A 59 -3.29 8.79 7.15
N SER A 60 -2.63 9.67 6.42
CA SER A 60 -1.42 10.40 6.85
C SER A 60 -1.71 11.83 7.32
N GLY A 61 -2.96 12.14 7.70
CA GLY A 61 -3.35 13.42 8.32
C GLY A 61 -3.78 14.52 7.37
N ALA A 62 -3.83 14.28 6.05
CA ALA A 62 -4.24 15.26 5.04
C ALA A 62 -5.58 14.85 4.39
N ASP A 63 -6.68 15.07 5.10
CA ASP A 63 -8.03 14.64 4.68
C ASP A 63 -8.76 15.75 3.89
N TRP A 64 -8.44 15.83 2.60
CA TRP A 64 -9.06 16.76 1.67
C TRP A 64 -10.25 16.13 0.93
N ALA A 65 -11.19 16.98 0.51
CA ALA A 65 -12.25 16.54 -0.37
C ALA A 65 -11.71 16.09 -1.73
N LEU A 66 -12.28 15.04 -2.32
CA LEU A 66 -11.81 14.49 -3.60
C LEU A 66 -11.81 15.55 -4.72
N GLU A 67 -12.84 16.39 -4.75
CA GLU A 67 -12.95 17.46 -5.76
C GLU A 67 -11.91 18.57 -5.56
N GLU A 68 -11.47 18.80 -4.35
CA GLU A 68 -10.36 19.71 -4.09
C GLU A 68 -9.06 19.14 -4.64
N VAL A 69 -8.76 17.86 -4.35
CA VAL A 69 -7.59 17.16 -4.89
C VAL A 69 -7.60 17.17 -6.43
N ARG A 70 -8.77 16.95 -7.03
CA ARG A 70 -8.95 16.91 -8.49
C ARG A 70 -8.64 18.24 -9.18
N ARG A 71 -8.99 19.36 -8.53
CA ARG A 71 -8.85 20.72 -9.12
C ARG A 71 -7.54 21.40 -8.80
N ARG A 72 -6.85 20.94 -7.77
CA ARG A 72 -5.65 21.61 -7.29
C ARG A 72 -4.44 21.30 -8.18
N THR A 73 -3.65 22.32 -8.44
CA THR A 73 -2.43 22.23 -9.27
C THR A 73 -1.15 22.52 -8.48
N ASP A 74 -1.28 23.15 -7.30
CA ASP A 74 -0.16 23.45 -6.40
C ASP A 74 -0.31 22.71 -5.08
N PHE A 75 0.65 21.88 -4.74
CA PHE A 75 0.72 21.09 -3.53
C PHE A 75 1.91 21.47 -2.64
N GLY A 76 2.45 22.67 -2.81
CA GLY A 76 3.61 23.17 -2.04
C GLY A 76 3.28 24.06 -0.85
N SER A 77 2.02 24.55 -0.73
CA SER A 77 1.65 25.67 0.13
C SER A 77 1.82 25.40 1.64
N ASP A 78 1.54 24.19 2.08
CA ASP A 78 1.56 23.78 3.49
C ASP A 78 1.83 22.28 3.63
N GLU A 79 1.91 21.78 4.85
CA GLU A 79 2.22 20.38 5.16
C GLU A 79 1.17 19.41 4.60
N GLN A 80 -0.11 19.72 4.75
CA GLN A 80 -1.18 18.87 4.22
C GLN A 80 -1.14 18.84 2.69
N ALA A 81 -0.93 19.98 2.05
CA ALA A 81 -0.77 20.05 0.60
C ALA A 81 0.42 19.21 0.12
N ARG A 82 1.57 19.29 0.81
CA ARG A 82 2.74 18.45 0.49
C ARG A 82 2.43 16.96 0.65
N THR A 83 1.70 16.57 1.70
CA THR A 83 1.29 15.17 1.92
C THR A 83 0.37 14.66 0.81
N VAL A 84 -0.64 15.45 0.41
CA VAL A 84 -1.51 15.11 -0.73
C VAL A 84 -0.70 14.99 -2.02
N GLY A 85 0.17 15.95 -2.29
CA GLY A 85 1.05 15.93 -3.46
C GLY A 85 2.00 14.72 -3.48
N ALA A 86 2.57 14.36 -2.31
CA ALA A 86 3.39 13.17 -2.17
C ALA A 86 2.59 11.89 -2.45
N ALA A 87 1.37 11.76 -1.90
CA ALA A 87 0.51 10.62 -2.15
C ALA A 87 0.18 10.46 -3.64
N LEU A 88 -0.14 11.55 -4.33
CA LEU A 88 -0.41 11.55 -5.78
C LEU A 88 0.81 11.08 -6.58
N ARG A 89 2.00 11.64 -6.29
CA ARG A 89 3.24 11.27 -6.97
C ARG A 89 3.62 9.82 -6.73
N VAL A 90 3.57 9.37 -5.47
CA VAL A 90 3.93 7.99 -5.09
C VAL A 90 2.99 6.97 -5.75
N THR A 91 1.69 7.25 -5.77
CA THR A 91 0.70 6.35 -6.39
C THR A 91 0.90 6.27 -7.91
N ALA A 92 1.20 7.39 -8.57
CA ALA A 92 1.51 7.41 -10.00
C ALA A 92 2.81 6.67 -10.32
N GLU A 93 3.87 6.90 -9.52
CA GLU A 93 5.18 6.26 -9.69
C GLU A 93 5.10 4.75 -9.47
N ALA A 94 4.31 4.28 -8.51
CA ALA A 94 4.13 2.85 -8.22
C ALA A 94 3.75 2.04 -9.47
N GLY A 95 2.89 2.59 -10.33
CA GLY A 95 2.50 1.95 -11.59
C GLY A 95 3.66 1.75 -12.58
N GLN A 96 4.66 2.65 -12.56
CA GLN A 96 5.82 2.60 -13.44
C GLN A 96 6.91 1.63 -12.93
N LEU A 97 6.90 1.31 -11.64
CA LEU A 97 7.93 0.53 -10.98
C LEU A 97 7.66 -0.98 -10.94
N LEU A 98 6.50 -1.44 -11.42
CA LEU A 98 6.11 -2.85 -11.46
C LEU A 98 7.19 -3.78 -12.08
N PRO A 99 7.82 -3.44 -13.22
CA PRO A 99 8.83 -4.32 -13.81
C PRO A 99 10.09 -4.47 -12.95
N VAL A 100 10.41 -3.45 -12.14
CA VAL A 100 11.61 -3.42 -11.30
C VAL A 100 11.38 -4.11 -9.96
N TRP A 101 10.14 -4.13 -9.45
CA TRP A 101 9.79 -4.62 -8.12
C TRP A 101 10.27 -6.06 -7.86
N ARG A 102 10.05 -6.96 -8.81
CA ARG A 102 10.40 -8.39 -8.68
C ARG A 102 11.91 -8.68 -8.66
N HIS A 103 12.73 -7.70 -9.02
CA HIS A 103 14.18 -7.89 -9.15
C HIS A 103 14.98 -7.00 -8.20
N SER A 104 14.42 -5.89 -7.81
CA SER A 104 15.12 -4.87 -7.02
C SER A 104 14.16 -4.08 -6.13
N PRO A 105 13.44 -4.71 -5.19
CA PRO A 105 12.44 -4.04 -4.36
C PRO A 105 13.01 -2.88 -3.55
N LEU A 106 14.24 -2.99 -3.03
CA LEU A 106 14.88 -1.88 -2.30
C LEU A 106 15.10 -0.64 -3.17
N ARG A 107 15.42 -0.81 -4.46
CA ARG A 107 15.52 0.32 -5.41
C ARG A 107 14.16 0.96 -5.65
N VAL A 108 13.10 0.16 -5.67
CA VAL A 108 11.74 0.67 -5.81
C VAL A 108 11.35 1.48 -4.57
N LEU A 109 11.60 0.98 -3.36
CA LEU A 109 11.34 1.70 -2.13
C LEU A 109 12.13 3.01 -2.04
N ALA A 110 13.41 3.00 -2.40
CA ALA A 110 14.25 4.19 -2.48
C ALA A 110 13.68 5.23 -3.48
N ARG A 111 13.21 4.78 -4.64
CA ARG A 111 12.61 5.63 -5.66
C ARG A 111 11.27 6.22 -5.19
N LEU A 112 10.42 5.43 -4.54
CA LEU A 112 9.16 5.91 -3.97
C LEU A 112 9.42 6.99 -2.91
N HIS A 113 10.42 6.80 -2.03
CA HIS A 113 10.78 7.82 -1.05
C HIS A 113 11.33 9.09 -1.73
N LEU A 114 12.18 8.95 -2.73
CA LEU A 114 12.69 10.10 -3.50
C LEU A 114 11.55 10.93 -4.08
N VAL A 115 10.54 10.28 -4.64
CA VAL A 115 9.37 10.95 -5.24
C VAL A 115 8.46 11.55 -4.16
N ALA A 116 8.28 10.88 -3.02
CA ALA A 116 7.48 11.39 -1.90
C ALA A 116 8.10 12.64 -1.28
N ALA A 117 9.39 12.55 -0.93
CA ALA A 117 10.10 13.56 -0.16
C ALA A 117 10.74 14.67 -1.01
N SER A 118 10.56 14.64 -2.33
CA SER A 118 11.09 15.67 -3.23
C SER A 118 10.64 17.07 -2.81
N GLY A 119 11.62 17.93 -2.52
CA GLY A 119 11.40 19.31 -2.06
C GLY A 119 10.99 19.45 -0.58
N ALA A 120 10.90 18.33 0.17
CA ALA A 120 10.54 18.34 1.59
C ALA A 120 11.68 17.89 2.52
N ALA A 121 12.63 17.12 2.01
CA ALA A 121 13.80 16.65 2.76
C ALA A 121 15.10 17.02 2.05
N SER A 122 16.23 16.93 2.78
CA SER A 122 17.55 17.18 2.22
C SER A 122 17.94 16.10 1.20
N GLU A 123 18.69 16.48 0.16
CA GLU A 123 19.07 15.59 -0.93
C GLU A 123 19.83 14.33 -0.45
N ASP A 124 20.63 14.45 0.60
CA ASP A 124 21.40 13.37 1.20
C ASP A 124 20.57 12.41 2.07
N ALA A 125 19.36 12.81 2.49
CA ALA A 125 18.43 11.97 3.24
C ALA A 125 17.40 11.25 2.37
N VAL A 126 17.22 11.69 1.12
CA VAL A 126 16.17 11.18 0.24
C VAL A 126 16.61 9.88 -0.44
N GLY A 127 15.70 8.91 -0.49
CA GLY A 127 15.93 7.65 -1.23
C GLY A 127 16.87 6.65 -0.56
N ARG A 128 17.27 6.88 0.68
CA ARG A 128 18.05 5.93 1.49
C ARG A 128 17.39 5.62 2.83
N PRO A 129 17.60 4.44 3.39
CA PRO A 129 17.20 4.17 4.76
C PRO A 129 17.85 5.16 5.75
N ARG A 130 17.12 5.48 6.81
CA ARG A 130 17.59 6.33 7.90
C ARG A 130 18.82 5.73 8.59
N GLN A 131 19.68 6.60 9.06
CA GLN A 131 20.86 6.25 9.85
C GLN A 131 20.58 6.35 11.35
N ALA A 132 21.51 5.86 12.15
CA ALA A 132 21.43 5.96 13.61
C ALA A 132 21.30 7.42 14.07
N GLY A 133 20.31 7.70 14.92
CA GLY A 133 20.04 9.02 15.44
C GLY A 133 19.25 9.96 14.52
N GLU A 134 18.93 9.56 13.29
CA GLU A 134 18.05 10.33 12.42
C GLU A 134 16.59 10.23 12.89
N PRO A 135 15.88 11.36 12.97
CA PRO A 135 14.47 11.37 13.36
C PRO A 135 13.58 10.74 12.29
N VAL A 136 12.42 10.26 12.72
CA VAL A 136 11.35 9.80 11.84
C VAL A 136 10.12 10.65 12.09
N ASP A 137 9.66 11.30 11.03
CA ASP A 137 8.38 12.00 11.01
C ASP A 137 7.32 11.12 10.34
N GLU A 138 6.58 10.39 11.17
CA GLU A 138 5.49 9.48 10.73
C GLU A 138 4.34 9.54 11.72
N PRO A 139 3.49 10.56 11.62
CA PRO A 139 2.37 10.74 12.53
C PRO A 139 1.36 9.58 12.40
N GLY A 140 0.85 9.14 13.55
CA GLY A 140 -0.19 8.12 13.62
C GLY A 140 0.30 6.67 13.68
N ILE A 141 1.62 6.42 13.72
CA ILE A 141 2.20 5.11 14.01
C ILE A 141 2.93 5.19 15.36
N ASP A 142 2.37 4.53 16.37
CA ASP A 142 2.86 4.55 17.75
C ASP A 142 3.57 3.22 18.13
N LEU A 143 4.30 2.66 17.17
CA LEU A 143 5.12 1.47 17.41
C LEU A 143 6.54 1.87 17.84
N PRO A 144 7.24 1.05 18.63
CA PRO A 144 8.66 1.22 18.89
C PRO A 144 9.44 1.39 17.58
N LEU A 145 10.39 2.31 17.56
CA LEU A 145 11.22 2.55 16.39
C LEU A 145 12.43 1.62 16.42
N PRO A 146 12.59 0.68 15.48
CA PRO A 146 13.76 -0.17 15.40
C PRO A 146 15.04 0.65 15.16
N ASP A 147 16.19 0.14 15.59
CA ASP A 147 17.46 0.79 15.25
C ASP A 147 17.82 0.65 13.76
N ALA A 148 18.81 1.42 13.31
CA ALA A 148 19.18 1.45 11.88
C ALA A 148 19.76 0.12 11.40
N ALA A 149 20.42 -0.65 12.26
CA ALA A 149 20.97 -1.96 11.88
C ALA A 149 19.85 -2.98 11.72
N GLU A 150 18.87 -2.99 12.63
CA GLU A 150 17.67 -3.81 12.52
C GLU A 150 16.86 -3.46 11.25
N VAL A 151 16.68 -2.17 10.96
CA VAL A 151 16.01 -1.71 9.74
C VAL A 151 16.71 -2.26 8.50
N SER A 152 18.04 -2.16 8.41
CA SER A 152 18.79 -2.66 7.25
C SER A 152 18.62 -4.17 7.08
N ALA A 153 18.80 -4.94 8.15
CA ALA A 153 18.69 -6.40 8.11
C ALA A 153 17.27 -6.86 7.72
N ARG A 154 16.24 -6.22 8.27
CA ARG A 154 14.84 -6.59 7.99
C ARG A 154 14.40 -6.14 6.59
N LEU A 155 14.90 -5.00 6.07
CA LEU A 155 14.67 -4.61 4.68
C LEU A 155 15.30 -5.59 3.68
N GLU A 156 16.51 -6.09 3.96
CA GLU A 156 17.13 -7.13 3.16
C GLU A 156 16.29 -8.41 3.19
N GLY A 157 15.87 -8.86 4.37
CA GLY A 157 14.97 -10.01 4.51
C GLY A 157 13.62 -9.82 3.79
N LEU A 158 13.04 -8.62 3.83
CA LEU A 158 11.83 -8.30 3.07
C LEU A 158 12.08 -8.39 1.55
N ALA A 159 13.22 -7.88 1.09
CA ALA A 159 13.60 -7.96 -0.31
C ALA A 159 13.75 -9.42 -0.77
N ASP A 160 14.39 -10.25 0.05
CA ASP A 160 14.52 -11.69 -0.23
C ASP A 160 13.16 -12.38 -0.35
N VAL A 161 12.22 -12.05 0.55
CA VAL A 161 10.82 -12.57 0.50
C VAL A 161 10.10 -12.14 -0.77
N VAL A 162 10.29 -10.88 -1.22
CA VAL A 162 9.64 -10.35 -2.43
C VAL A 162 10.22 -10.98 -3.70
N VAL A 163 11.53 -11.23 -3.72
CA VAL A 163 12.23 -11.82 -4.88
C VAL A 163 12.04 -13.33 -4.94
N ALA A 164 11.86 -13.98 -3.78
CA ALA A 164 11.64 -15.42 -3.72
C ALA A 164 10.31 -15.80 -4.38
N ASP A 165 10.34 -16.97 -5.04
CA ASP A 165 9.12 -17.57 -5.56
C ASP A 165 8.30 -18.15 -4.39
N SER A 166 7.11 -17.61 -4.14
CA SER A 166 6.23 -18.03 -3.06
C SER A 166 4.91 -18.56 -3.61
N SER A 167 4.42 -19.63 -3.01
CA SER A 167 3.10 -20.19 -3.28
C SER A 167 2.00 -19.48 -2.51
N ALA A 168 2.33 -18.54 -1.62
CA ALA A 168 1.37 -17.81 -0.82
C ALA A 168 0.47 -16.92 -1.70
N PRO A 169 -0.82 -16.76 -1.34
CA PRO A 169 -1.71 -15.83 -2.02
C PRO A 169 -1.15 -14.40 -2.00
N ALA A 170 -1.41 -13.64 -3.07
CA ALA A 170 -0.97 -12.25 -3.22
C ALA A 170 -1.33 -11.36 -2.01
N LEU A 171 -2.49 -11.57 -1.39
CA LEU A 171 -2.90 -10.87 -0.19
C LEU A 171 -1.89 -11.05 0.94
N VAL A 172 -1.38 -12.26 1.14
CA VAL A 172 -0.42 -12.54 2.23
C VAL A 172 0.87 -11.76 1.99
N THR A 173 1.42 -11.83 0.78
CA THR A 173 2.64 -11.08 0.42
C THR A 173 2.42 -9.57 0.55
N ALA A 174 1.30 -9.05 0.04
CA ALA A 174 0.97 -7.63 0.13
C ALA A 174 0.85 -7.15 1.58
N SER A 175 0.18 -7.93 2.43
CA SER A 175 0.01 -7.62 3.86
C SER A 175 1.35 -7.64 4.60
N VAL A 176 2.25 -8.59 4.30
CA VAL A 176 3.58 -8.63 4.91
C VAL A 176 4.41 -7.43 4.49
N VAL A 177 4.46 -7.11 3.19
CA VAL A 177 5.20 -5.93 2.69
C VAL A 177 4.68 -4.65 3.34
N HIS A 178 3.37 -4.50 3.41
CA HIS A 178 2.73 -3.32 3.99
C HIS A 178 3.05 -3.21 5.50
N GLY A 179 2.78 -4.26 6.28
CA GLY A 179 3.00 -4.26 7.72
C GLY A 179 4.46 -4.08 8.10
N GLU A 180 5.37 -4.71 7.36
CA GLU A 180 6.81 -4.62 7.61
C GLU A 180 7.33 -3.19 7.39
N LEU A 181 6.94 -2.54 6.30
CA LEU A 181 7.34 -1.17 6.02
C LEU A 181 6.79 -0.16 7.04
N LEU A 182 5.56 -0.37 7.55
CA LEU A 182 4.99 0.43 8.62
C LEU A 182 5.70 0.21 9.96
N ALA A 183 6.04 -1.03 10.28
CA ALA A 183 6.74 -1.36 11.52
C ALA A 183 8.17 -0.80 11.51
N LEU A 184 8.88 -0.93 10.39
CA LEU A 184 10.27 -0.48 10.23
C LEU A 184 10.41 1.03 10.13
N ARG A 185 9.50 1.70 9.42
CA ARG A 185 9.65 3.12 9.07
C ARG A 185 11.08 3.42 8.60
N PRO A 186 11.49 2.83 7.46
CA PRO A 186 12.89 2.85 7.05
C PRO A 186 13.40 4.22 6.63
N PHE A 187 12.53 5.19 6.39
CA PHE A 187 12.89 6.53 5.93
C PHE A 187 12.57 7.58 6.98
N GLY A 188 13.13 8.78 6.83
CA GLY A 188 12.87 9.91 7.73
C GLY A 188 11.42 10.41 7.68
N SER A 189 10.66 10.11 6.61
CA SER A 189 9.28 10.56 6.44
C SER A 189 8.53 9.74 5.39
N TYR A 190 7.21 9.92 5.28
CA TYR A 190 6.33 9.33 4.25
C TYR A 190 6.30 7.79 4.21
N ASN A 191 6.74 7.11 5.26
CA ASN A 191 6.79 5.64 5.28
C ASN A 191 5.43 4.99 5.05
N ALA A 192 4.37 5.56 5.61
CA ALA A 192 3.02 5.03 5.43
C ALA A 192 2.51 5.18 3.99
N LEU A 193 2.84 6.27 3.29
CA LEU A 193 2.53 6.42 1.86
C LEU A 193 3.26 5.35 1.03
N ILE A 194 4.53 5.11 1.34
CA ILE A 194 5.37 4.12 0.66
C ILE A 194 4.88 2.70 0.93
N ALA A 195 4.52 2.40 2.18
CA ALA A 195 4.01 1.08 2.56
C ALA A 195 2.72 0.71 1.80
N ARG A 196 1.76 1.63 1.70
CA ARG A 196 0.52 1.44 0.92
C ARG A 196 0.78 1.35 -0.58
N ALA A 197 1.73 2.14 -1.10
CA ALA A 197 2.13 2.02 -2.50
C ALA A 197 2.81 0.68 -2.81
N ALA A 198 3.64 0.17 -1.89
CA ALA A 198 4.26 -1.15 -2.03
C ALA A 198 3.22 -2.28 -1.96
N GLU A 199 2.22 -2.19 -1.09
CA GLU A 199 1.06 -3.10 -1.09
C GLU A 199 0.38 -3.12 -2.46
N ARG A 200 0.06 -1.95 -3.02
CA ARG A 200 -0.51 -1.81 -4.36
C ARG A 200 0.36 -2.46 -5.43
N ILE A 201 1.68 -2.24 -5.40
CA ILE A 201 2.61 -2.85 -6.35
C ILE A 201 2.52 -4.38 -6.30
N VAL A 202 2.45 -4.96 -5.11
CA VAL A 202 2.31 -6.42 -4.96
C VAL A 202 1.00 -6.92 -5.54
N LEU A 203 -0.13 -6.27 -5.21
CA LEU A 203 -1.46 -6.67 -5.70
C LEU A 203 -1.57 -6.59 -7.23
N VAL A 204 -0.99 -5.54 -7.83
CA VAL A 204 -0.95 -5.38 -9.29
C VAL A 204 0.02 -6.38 -9.94
N GLY A 205 1.23 -6.46 -9.41
CA GLY A 205 2.30 -7.30 -9.96
C GLY A 205 2.03 -8.81 -9.86
N SER A 206 1.21 -9.24 -8.90
CA SER A 206 0.75 -10.64 -8.78
C SER A 206 -0.35 -11.02 -9.77
N GLY A 207 -0.93 -10.02 -10.47
CA GLY A 207 -2.07 -10.23 -11.35
C GLY A 207 -3.43 -10.33 -10.65
N LEU A 208 -3.50 -10.06 -9.35
CA LEU A 208 -4.78 -9.99 -8.63
C LEU A 208 -5.59 -8.78 -9.08
N ASP A 209 -4.94 -7.61 -9.16
CA ASP A 209 -5.54 -6.36 -9.61
C ASP A 209 -4.72 -5.71 -10.75
N PRO A 210 -4.60 -6.35 -11.92
CA PRO A 210 -3.64 -5.96 -12.96
C PRO A 210 -3.89 -4.57 -13.56
N LYS A 211 -5.07 -3.99 -13.34
CA LYS A 211 -5.41 -2.62 -13.79
C LYS A 211 -5.40 -1.60 -12.66
N SER A 212 -5.02 -2.01 -11.46
CA SER A 212 -4.97 -1.12 -10.28
C SER A 212 -6.31 -0.40 -10.02
N ILE A 213 -7.40 -1.17 -10.08
CA ILE A 213 -8.76 -0.65 -9.92
C ILE A 213 -9.37 -0.91 -8.55
N CYS A 214 -8.69 -1.63 -7.66
CA CYS A 214 -9.15 -1.94 -6.31
C CYS A 214 -8.27 -1.22 -5.28
N PRO A 215 -8.44 0.10 -5.06
CA PRO A 215 -7.56 0.89 -4.19
C PRO A 215 -7.72 0.49 -2.73
N ALA A 216 -6.83 -0.36 -2.21
CA ALA A 216 -6.83 -0.80 -0.82
C ALA A 216 -6.76 0.39 0.16
N GLU A 217 -6.12 1.48 -0.22
CA GLU A 217 -6.01 2.71 0.56
C GLU A 217 -7.39 3.28 0.92
N VAL A 218 -8.37 3.21 0.01
CA VAL A 218 -9.76 3.60 0.28
C VAL A 218 -10.35 2.71 1.36
N GLY A 219 -10.13 1.41 1.26
CA GLY A 219 -10.64 0.46 2.25
C GLY A 219 -9.97 0.59 3.61
N HIS A 220 -8.67 0.87 3.67
CA HIS A 220 -7.99 1.17 4.94
C HIS A 220 -8.59 2.43 5.61
N ALA A 221 -8.85 3.49 4.82
CA ALA A 221 -9.46 4.71 5.32
C ALA A 221 -10.92 4.50 5.77
N GLU A 222 -11.70 3.70 5.05
CA GLU A 222 -13.10 3.39 5.38
C GLU A 222 -13.21 2.56 6.67
N GLN A 223 -12.29 1.62 6.91
CA GLN A 223 -12.20 0.91 8.18
C GLN A 223 -11.82 1.81 9.36
N GLY A 224 -11.23 2.96 9.09
CA GLY A 224 -10.88 3.99 10.05
C GLY A 224 -9.48 3.84 10.65
N ALA A 225 -8.85 4.97 10.92
CA ALA A 225 -7.48 5.06 11.40
C ALA A 225 -7.22 4.29 12.70
N ARG A 226 -8.22 4.21 13.59
CA ARG A 226 -8.11 3.45 14.85
C ARG A 226 -8.01 1.95 14.59
N GLU A 227 -8.85 1.40 13.72
CA GLU A 227 -8.84 -0.02 13.39
C GLU A 227 -7.58 -0.40 12.62
N TYR A 228 -7.15 0.47 11.70
CA TYR A 228 -5.90 0.31 10.98
C TYR A 228 -4.68 0.20 11.93
N ARG A 229 -4.58 1.11 12.92
CA ARG A 229 -3.52 1.06 13.92
C ARG A 229 -3.61 -0.21 14.78
N ARG A 230 -4.81 -0.56 15.25
CA ARG A 230 -5.01 -1.77 16.06
C ARG A 230 -4.59 -3.04 15.31
N ALA A 231 -4.90 -3.13 14.03
CA ALA A 231 -4.48 -4.26 13.19
C ALA A 231 -2.96 -4.29 13.01
N LEU A 232 -2.33 -3.12 12.83
CA LEU A 232 -0.87 -3.00 12.75
C LEU A 232 -0.17 -3.38 14.06
N ASP A 233 -0.74 -3.04 15.22
CA ASP A 233 -0.23 -3.49 16.53
C ASP A 233 -0.22 -5.03 16.61
N GLY A 234 -1.27 -5.68 16.07
CA GLY A 234 -1.33 -7.13 15.95
C GLY A 234 -0.22 -7.71 15.06
N TYR A 235 0.07 -7.06 13.92
CA TYR A 235 1.20 -7.41 13.06
C TYR A 235 2.53 -7.32 13.83
N ALA A 236 2.75 -6.19 14.49
CA ALA A 236 4.00 -5.91 15.22
C ALA A 236 4.22 -6.87 16.41
N ALA A 237 3.15 -7.36 17.02
CA ALA A 237 3.22 -8.36 18.08
C ALA A 237 3.72 -9.74 17.59
N GLY A 238 3.65 -10.02 16.28
CA GLY A 238 4.17 -11.23 15.66
C GLY A 238 3.46 -12.53 16.09
N THR A 239 2.29 -12.44 16.74
CA THR A 239 1.50 -13.61 17.10
C THR A 239 0.70 -14.13 15.90
N ALA A 240 0.36 -15.42 15.91
CA ALA A 240 -0.45 -16.01 14.84
C ALA A 240 -1.80 -15.31 14.68
N GLU A 241 -2.46 -14.97 15.78
CA GLU A 241 -3.72 -14.24 15.80
C GLU A 241 -3.56 -12.81 15.26
N GLY A 242 -2.50 -12.11 15.67
CA GLY A 242 -2.21 -10.74 15.21
C GLY A 242 -1.92 -10.70 13.72
N MET A 243 -1.12 -11.65 13.22
CA MET A 243 -0.83 -11.80 11.79
C MET A 243 -2.10 -12.11 10.98
N ALA A 244 -2.94 -13.05 11.46
CA ALA A 244 -4.19 -13.38 10.80
C ALA A 244 -5.15 -12.17 10.76
N ALA A 245 -5.25 -11.42 11.87
CA ALA A 245 -6.08 -10.23 11.97
C ALA A 245 -5.59 -9.12 11.00
N TRP A 246 -4.28 -8.91 10.89
CA TRP A 246 -3.70 -7.96 9.94
C TRP A 246 -3.98 -8.34 8.49
N ILE A 247 -3.75 -9.61 8.11
CA ILE A 247 -4.04 -10.10 6.77
C ILE A 247 -5.54 -9.96 6.45
N GLY A 248 -6.41 -10.27 7.41
CA GLY A 248 -7.85 -10.08 7.28
C GLY A 248 -8.25 -8.60 7.09
N HIS A 249 -7.60 -7.69 7.82
CA HIS A 249 -7.78 -6.24 7.66
C HIS A 249 -7.38 -5.77 6.26
N CYS A 250 -6.21 -6.20 5.74
CA CYS A 250 -5.77 -5.88 4.38
C CYS A 250 -6.73 -6.47 3.32
N GLY A 251 -7.19 -7.72 3.49
CA GLY A 251 -8.18 -8.32 2.61
C GLY A 251 -9.47 -7.52 2.55
N ARG A 252 -9.98 -7.11 3.71
CA ARG A 252 -11.14 -6.24 3.82
C ARG A 252 -10.92 -4.87 3.15
N ALA A 253 -9.72 -4.32 3.25
CA ALA A 253 -9.38 -3.07 2.57
C ALA A 253 -9.47 -3.18 1.04
N VAL A 254 -8.95 -4.26 0.46
CA VAL A 254 -9.08 -4.52 -0.98
C VAL A 254 -10.55 -4.72 -1.40
N GLU A 255 -11.35 -5.43 -0.60
CA GLU A 255 -12.79 -5.58 -0.85
C GLU A 255 -13.53 -4.24 -0.90
N LEU A 256 -13.26 -3.37 0.06
CA LEU A 256 -13.87 -2.04 0.12
C LEU A 256 -13.42 -1.17 -1.06
N GLY A 257 -12.13 -1.21 -1.42
CA GLY A 257 -11.62 -0.56 -2.64
C GLY A 257 -12.28 -1.07 -3.92
N ALA A 258 -12.54 -2.38 -4.02
CA ALA A 258 -13.25 -2.97 -5.14
C ALA A 258 -14.73 -2.53 -5.19
N ARG A 259 -15.39 -2.38 -4.05
CA ARG A 259 -16.75 -1.81 -3.96
C ARG A 259 -16.80 -0.36 -4.42
N GLU A 260 -15.82 0.45 -4.01
CA GLU A 260 -15.70 1.83 -4.48
C GLU A 260 -15.61 1.88 -6.00
N SER A 261 -14.79 1.04 -6.62
CA SER A 261 -14.69 0.97 -8.07
C SER A 261 -15.94 0.43 -8.75
N THR A 262 -16.70 -0.42 -8.08
CA THR A 262 -18.04 -0.83 -8.57
C THR A 262 -18.96 0.39 -8.63
N ALA A 263 -18.98 1.22 -7.60
CA ALA A 263 -19.76 2.46 -7.57
C ALA A 263 -19.33 3.44 -8.68
N VAL A 264 -18.03 3.55 -8.95
CA VAL A 264 -17.49 4.32 -10.08
C VAL A 264 -18.01 3.76 -11.42
N CYS A 265 -17.95 2.44 -11.62
CA CYS A 265 -18.48 1.79 -12.82
C CYS A 265 -19.98 2.09 -13.01
N GLU A 266 -20.76 2.03 -11.95
CA GLU A 266 -22.20 2.34 -12.01
C GLU A 266 -22.46 3.83 -12.32
N ALA A 267 -21.66 4.75 -11.75
CA ALA A 267 -21.75 6.17 -12.07
C ALA A 267 -21.44 6.45 -13.54
N LEU A 268 -20.35 5.87 -14.04
CA LEU A 268 -19.96 5.97 -15.46
C LEU A 268 -21.04 5.39 -16.40
N GLN A 269 -21.71 4.32 -15.96
CA GLN A 269 -22.80 3.72 -16.73
C GLN A 269 -24.03 4.61 -16.81
N ARG A 270 -24.32 5.40 -15.77
CA ARG A 270 -25.41 6.38 -15.74
C ARG A 270 -25.10 7.69 -16.46
N GLY A 271 -23.87 7.86 -16.98
CA GLY A 271 -23.41 9.09 -17.61
C GLY A 271 -23.02 10.19 -16.62
N ALA A 272 -22.87 9.85 -15.34
CA ALA A 272 -22.35 10.71 -14.30
C ALA A 272 -20.83 10.47 -14.17
N ALA A 273 -20.02 11.25 -14.87
CA ALA A 273 -18.57 11.23 -14.74
C ALA A 273 -18.02 12.64 -14.92
#